data_31f127b77f27b2e82eb90cdf5ac1238e
#
_entry.id   31f127b77f27b2e82eb90cdf5ac1238e
#
_cell.length_a   1.000
_cell.length_b   1.000
_cell.length_c   1.000
_cell.angle_alpha   90.00
_cell.angle_beta   90.00
_cell.angle_gamma   90.00
#
_symmetry.space_group_name_H-M   'P 1'
#
loop_
_entity.id
_entity.type
_entity.pdbx_description
1 polymer ?
#
loop_
_entity_poly.entity_id
_entity_poly.type
_entity_poly.pdbx_seq_one_letter_code
_entity_poly.pdbx_strand_id
1 'polypeptide(L)'
;KALARAAVDAGADVVIGHGPHVLRAMELYKGKLIAYSLGNFCGYRAFSVRSIYSRTSAILDIVIDEVGNFVRGKLVPLRLDQQARPRLDPEKHAFSQVSELGQKDFPDTYVSVGPDGTLQVQSTY
;
A
#
# COMPACT_ATOMS: atom_id res chain seq x y z
N LYS A 1 8.02 10.09 4.53
CA LYS A 1 8.87 9.09 5.18
C LYS A 1 9.10 9.44 6.65
N ALA A 2 9.73 10.57 6.98
CA ALA A 2 10.06 10.95 8.35
C ALA A 2 8.85 10.94 9.30
N LEU A 3 7.73 11.54 8.91
CA LEU A 3 6.52 11.58 9.74
C LEU A 3 5.95 10.19 10.03
N ALA A 4 5.90 9.30 9.03
CA ALA A 4 5.38 7.95 9.22
C ALA A 4 6.25 7.12 10.17
N ARG A 5 7.58 7.21 10.02
CA ARG A 5 8.52 6.54 10.94
C ARG A 5 8.45 7.13 12.35
N ALA A 6 8.30 8.46 12.47
CA ALA A 6 8.12 9.11 13.76
C ALA A 6 6.82 8.65 14.45
N ALA A 7 5.75 8.41 13.70
CA ALA A 7 4.51 7.84 14.26
C ALA A 7 4.73 6.44 14.85
N VAL A 8 5.47 5.57 14.14
CA VAL A 8 5.87 4.25 14.66
C VAL A 8 6.75 4.40 15.92
N ASP A 9 7.73 5.31 15.89
CA ASP A 9 8.61 5.57 17.04
C ASP A 9 7.83 6.10 18.26
N ALA A 10 6.71 6.77 18.02
CA ALA A 10 5.80 7.24 19.06
C ALA A 10 4.76 6.18 19.51
N GLY A 11 4.80 4.96 18.94
CA GLY A 11 3.98 3.83 19.38
C GLY A 11 2.85 3.43 18.43
N ALA A 12 2.79 3.93 17.20
CA ALA A 12 1.81 3.43 16.24
C ALA A 12 2.14 2.01 15.80
N ASP A 13 1.15 1.14 15.79
CA ASP A 13 1.28 -0.25 15.35
C ASP A 13 1.19 -0.42 13.84
N VAL A 14 0.41 0.43 13.18
CA VAL A 14 0.26 0.49 11.72
C VAL A 14 0.13 1.94 11.29
N VAL A 15 0.75 2.31 10.18
CA VAL A 15 0.57 3.63 9.58
C VAL A 15 -0.05 3.46 8.20
N ILE A 16 -1.22 4.06 8.00
CA ILE A 16 -1.91 4.09 6.71
C ILE A 16 -1.99 5.53 6.23
N GLY A 17 -1.28 5.81 5.15
CA GLY A 17 -1.27 7.13 4.54
C GLY A 17 -2.27 7.27 3.39
N HIS A 18 -2.67 8.50 3.17
CA HIS A 18 -3.43 8.98 2.02
C HIS A 18 -2.94 10.38 1.64
N GLY A 19 -3.45 10.95 0.59
CA GLY A 19 -3.14 12.34 0.21
C GLY A 19 -2.71 12.51 -1.25
N PRO A 20 -1.74 11.72 -1.78
CA PRO A 20 -1.28 11.92 -3.16
C PRO A 20 -2.26 11.42 -4.23
N HIS A 21 -3.39 10.80 -3.85
CA HIS A 21 -4.39 10.22 -4.76
C HIS A 21 -3.86 9.14 -5.72
N VAL A 22 -2.71 8.55 -5.38
CA VAL A 22 -2.10 7.43 -6.09
C VAL A 22 -1.56 6.42 -5.08
N LEU A 23 -1.53 5.16 -5.48
CA LEU A 23 -0.95 4.09 -4.69
C LEU A 23 0.57 4.29 -4.58
N ARG A 24 1.11 4.19 -3.37
CA ARG A 24 2.54 4.34 -3.08
C ARG A 24 3.13 3.08 -2.48
N ALA A 25 4.41 3.14 -2.17
CA ALA A 25 5.17 2.06 -1.54
C ALA A 25 4.65 1.68 -0.16
N MET A 26 5.03 0.48 0.26
CA MET A 26 4.93 0.01 1.64
C MET A 26 6.32 -0.37 2.15
N GLU A 27 6.55 -0.16 3.44
CA GLU A 27 7.76 -0.63 4.13
C GLU A 27 7.44 -1.29 5.46
N LEU A 28 8.33 -2.16 5.91
CA LEU A 28 8.33 -2.67 7.27
C LEU A 28 9.40 -1.93 8.06
N TYR A 29 8.98 -1.12 9.03
CA TYR A 29 9.86 -0.34 9.88
C TYR A 29 9.71 -0.79 11.34
N LYS A 30 10.77 -1.28 11.96
CA LYS A 30 10.77 -1.81 13.34
C LYS A 30 9.63 -2.83 13.60
N GLY A 31 9.37 -3.71 12.64
CA GLY A 31 8.30 -4.70 12.72
C GLY A 31 6.89 -4.16 12.43
N LYS A 32 6.71 -2.87 12.19
CA LYS A 32 5.43 -2.22 11.94
C LYS A 32 5.24 -1.91 10.46
N LEU A 33 4.05 -2.19 9.93
CA LEU A 33 3.75 -1.90 8.53
C LEU A 33 3.41 -0.43 8.34
N ILE A 34 4.04 0.19 7.33
CA ILE A 34 3.71 1.53 6.84
C ILE A 34 3.25 1.40 5.39
N ALA A 35 2.00 1.75 5.12
CA ALA A 35 1.47 1.94 3.77
C ALA A 35 1.38 3.43 3.49
N TYR A 36 2.22 3.95 2.59
CA TYR A 36 2.36 5.40 2.37
C TYR A 36 1.18 6.05 1.66
N SER A 37 0.46 5.29 0.84
CA SER A 37 -0.83 5.68 0.29
C SER A 37 -1.51 4.47 -0.34
N LEU A 38 -2.79 4.29 -0.05
CA LEU A 38 -3.64 3.28 -0.70
C LEU A 38 -4.35 3.81 -1.95
N GLY A 39 -4.06 5.06 -2.36
CA GLY A 39 -4.67 5.68 -3.52
C GLY A 39 -6.13 6.08 -3.29
N ASN A 40 -6.85 6.24 -4.40
CA ASN A 40 -8.28 6.54 -4.39
C ASN A 40 -9.08 5.25 -4.20
N PHE A 41 -10.19 5.32 -3.49
CA PHE A 41 -11.07 4.16 -3.33
C PHE A 41 -12.42 4.36 -4.02
N CYS A 42 -13.13 5.41 -3.68
CA CYS A 42 -14.35 5.82 -4.36
C CYS A 42 -14.61 7.31 -4.11
N GLY A 43 -15.26 7.99 -5.05
CA GLY A 43 -15.55 9.40 -4.85
C GLY A 43 -16.20 10.03 -6.08
N TYR A 44 -17.44 10.43 -5.92
CA TYR A 44 -18.15 11.12 -7.01
C TYR A 44 -17.60 12.53 -7.18
N ARG A 45 -16.96 12.78 -8.34
CA ARG A 45 -16.33 14.07 -8.71
C ARG A 45 -15.27 14.59 -7.70
N ALA A 46 -14.79 13.74 -6.79
CA ALA A 46 -13.85 14.15 -5.76
C ALA A 46 -12.39 14.18 -6.25
N PHE A 47 -12.06 13.41 -7.30
CA PHE A 47 -10.72 13.30 -7.85
C PHE A 47 -10.74 12.84 -9.32
N SER A 48 -9.61 13.01 -10.01
CA SER A 48 -9.45 12.55 -11.39
C SER A 48 -9.24 11.03 -11.47
N VAL A 49 -9.90 10.40 -12.45
CA VAL A 49 -9.68 8.99 -12.82
C VAL A 49 -9.15 8.86 -14.25
N ARG A 50 -8.45 9.88 -14.75
CA ARG A 50 -7.98 9.94 -16.14
C ARG A 50 -6.74 9.12 -16.39
N SER A 51 -5.82 9.01 -15.40
CA SER A 51 -4.59 8.24 -15.54
C SER A 51 -4.73 6.85 -14.94
N ILE A 52 -3.90 5.92 -15.40
CA ILE A 52 -3.81 4.58 -14.81
C ILE A 52 -3.44 4.67 -13.32
N TYR A 53 -2.56 5.59 -12.94
CA TYR A 53 -2.13 5.76 -11.56
C TYR A 53 -3.25 6.25 -10.64
N SER A 54 -4.07 7.19 -11.08
CA SER A 54 -5.22 7.67 -10.29
C SER A 54 -6.36 6.65 -10.20
N ARG A 55 -6.39 5.66 -11.10
CA ARG A 55 -7.37 4.57 -11.13
C ARG A 55 -6.90 3.30 -10.44
N THR A 56 -5.59 3.12 -10.23
CA THR A 56 -5.04 1.97 -9.54
C THR A 56 -5.18 2.16 -8.03
N SER A 57 -5.78 1.17 -7.38
CA SER A 57 -6.06 1.19 -5.94
C SER A 57 -5.96 -0.22 -5.36
N ALA A 58 -6.11 -0.34 -4.07
CA ALA A 58 -6.10 -1.63 -3.39
C ALA A 58 -6.88 -1.60 -2.08
N ILE A 59 -7.36 -2.77 -1.67
CA ILE A 59 -7.72 -3.03 -0.27
C ILE A 59 -6.53 -3.71 0.37
N LEU A 60 -6.14 -3.23 1.54
CA LEU A 60 -5.09 -3.81 2.35
C LEU A 60 -5.72 -4.64 3.49
N ASP A 61 -5.47 -5.94 3.47
CA ASP A 61 -5.86 -6.87 4.53
C ASP A 61 -4.59 -7.33 5.26
N ILE A 62 -4.51 -7.08 6.57
CA ILE A 62 -3.32 -7.40 7.37
C ILE A 62 -3.69 -8.06 8.69
N VAL A 63 -2.75 -8.85 9.20
CA VAL A 63 -2.77 -9.42 10.54
C VAL A 63 -1.56 -8.89 11.29
N ILE A 64 -1.79 -8.38 12.49
CA ILE A 64 -0.76 -7.97 13.44
C ILE A 64 -0.85 -8.84 14.70
N ASP A 65 0.26 -8.97 15.42
CA ASP A 65 0.30 -9.67 16.70
C ASP A 65 -0.17 -8.79 17.87
N GLU A 66 -0.14 -9.34 19.09
CA GLU A 66 -0.61 -8.66 20.30
C GLU A 66 0.21 -7.40 20.67
N VAL A 67 1.43 -7.28 20.15
CA VAL A 67 2.30 -6.12 20.34
C VAL A 67 2.37 -5.23 19.08
N GLY A 68 1.46 -5.47 18.14
CA GLY A 68 1.29 -4.66 16.94
C GLY A 68 2.29 -4.91 15.82
N ASN A 69 3.08 -5.99 15.87
CA ASN A 69 3.98 -6.33 14.77
C ASN A 69 3.22 -6.93 13.59
N PHE A 70 3.66 -6.62 12.39
CA PHE A 70 3.13 -7.20 11.17
C PHE A 70 3.42 -8.71 11.13
N VAL A 71 2.39 -9.51 10.94
CA VAL A 71 2.49 -10.97 10.82
C VAL A 71 2.37 -11.41 9.36
N ARG A 72 1.33 -10.98 8.69
CA ARG A 72 1.06 -11.27 7.27
C ARG A 72 0.07 -10.29 6.69
N GLY A 73 -0.01 -10.23 5.39
CA GLY A 73 -0.99 -9.39 4.73
C GLY A 73 -1.18 -9.73 3.27
N LYS A 74 -2.21 -9.13 2.70
CA LYS A 74 -2.63 -9.31 1.33
C LYS A 74 -3.16 -8.01 0.74
N LEU A 75 -2.84 -7.74 -0.51
CA LEU A 75 -3.48 -6.71 -1.31
C LEU A 75 -4.56 -7.32 -2.20
N VAL A 76 -5.73 -6.72 -2.19
CA VAL A 76 -6.76 -6.96 -3.21
C VAL A 76 -6.63 -5.87 -4.26
N PRO A 77 -6.29 -6.20 -5.52
CA PRO A 77 -6.02 -5.21 -6.55
C PRO A 77 -7.33 -4.62 -7.06
N LEU A 78 -7.41 -3.29 -7.07
CA LEU A 78 -8.58 -2.57 -7.55
C LEU A 78 -8.22 -1.62 -8.69
N ARG A 79 -9.21 -1.41 -9.55
CA ARG A 79 -9.22 -0.37 -10.56
C ARG A 79 -10.52 0.42 -10.47
N LEU A 80 -10.41 1.75 -10.48
CA LEU A 80 -11.58 2.61 -10.51
C LEU A 80 -12.10 2.72 -11.94
N ASP A 81 -13.41 2.60 -12.11
CA ASP A 81 -14.07 2.87 -13.39
C ASP A 81 -14.17 4.38 -13.66
N GLN A 82 -14.78 4.78 -14.77
CA GLN A 82 -14.90 6.19 -15.15
C GLN A 82 -15.76 7.02 -14.19
N GLN A 83 -16.60 6.37 -13.39
CA GLN A 83 -17.40 7.00 -12.34
C GLN A 83 -16.72 6.92 -10.96
N ALA A 84 -15.42 6.59 -10.92
CA ALA A 84 -14.65 6.42 -9.69
C ALA A 84 -15.23 5.37 -8.73
N ARG A 85 -15.80 4.30 -9.28
CA ARG A 85 -16.26 3.14 -8.51
C ARG A 85 -15.19 2.06 -8.51
N PRO A 86 -14.85 1.46 -7.36
CA PRO A 86 -13.85 0.39 -7.28
C PRO A 86 -14.37 -0.90 -7.92
N ARG A 87 -13.53 -1.53 -8.71
CA ARG A 87 -13.71 -2.84 -9.34
C ARG A 87 -12.46 -3.68 -9.13
N LEU A 88 -12.60 -4.98 -9.05
CA LEU A 88 -11.43 -5.86 -9.07
C LEU A 88 -10.63 -5.63 -10.36
N ASP A 89 -9.31 -5.52 -10.22
CA ASP A 89 -8.40 -5.36 -11.35
C ASP A 89 -7.82 -6.73 -11.75
N PRO A 90 -8.27 -7.33 -12.87
CA PRO A 90 -7.75 -8.61 -13.32
C PRO A 90 -6.28 -8.53 -13.78
N GLU A 91 -5.81 -7.35 -14.14
CA GLU A 91 -4.41 -7.11 -14.55
C GLU A 91 -3.48 -6.85 -13.36
N LYS A 92 -4.04 -6.67 -12.17
CA LYS A 92 -3.29 -6.56 -10.90
C LYS A 92 -2.21 -5.48 -10.89
N HIS A 93 -2.47 -4.32 -11.50
CA HIS A 93 -1.51 -3.21 -11.58
C HIS A 93 -0.99 -2.75 -10.21
N ALA A 94 -1.82 -2.87 -9.17
CA ALA A 94 -1.42 -2.50 -7.81
C ALA A 94 -0.19 -3.28 -7.32
N PHE A 95 -0.04 -4.55 -7.71
CA PHE A 95 1.04 -5.41 -7.21
C PHE A 95 2.41 -4.96 -7.72
N SER A 96 2.54 -4.73 -9.02
CA SER A 96 3.78 -4.23 -9.61
C SER A 96 4.08 -2.80 -9.12
N GLN A 97 3.07 -1.93 -9.09
CA GLN A 97 3.26 -0.54 -8.68
C GLN A 97 3.79 -0.43 -7.24
N VAL A 98 3.20 -1.14 -6.28
CA VAL A 98 3.68 -1.13 -4.89
C VAL A 98 5.10 -1.69 -4.78
N SER A 99 5.38 -2.81 -5.45
CA SER A 99 6.69 -3.47 -5.41
C SER A 99 7.79 -2.59 -6.03
N GLU A 100 7.56 -2.02 -7.21
CA GLU A 100 8.52 -1.16 -7.90
C GLU A 100 8.81 0.12 -7.12
N LEU A 101 7.77 0.78 -6.61
CA LEU A 101 7.93 1.96 -5.77
C LEU A 101 8.63 1.62 -4.44
N GLY A 102 8.34 0.45 -3.88
CA GLY A 102 9.00 -0.03 -2.67
C GLY A 102 10.50 -0.17 -2.87
N GLN A 103 10.89 -0.90 -3.91
CA GLN A 103 12.30 -1.11 -4.25
C GLN A 103 13.04 0.21 -4.51
N LYS A 104 12.38 1.17 -5.15
CA LYS A 104 12.95 2.49 -5.44
C LYS A 104 13.08 3.37 -4.21
N ASP A 105 12.03 3.47 -3.42
CA ASP A 105 11.91 4.45 -2.33
C ASP A 105 12.46 3.93 -0.98
N PHE A 106 12.48 2.60 -0.79
CA PHE A 106 12.85 1.93 0.46
C PHE A 106 13.63 0.63 0.23
N PRO A 107 14.79 0.67 -0.44
CA PRO A 107 15.50 -0.53 -0.90
C PRO A 107 15.78 -1.55 0.20
N ASP A 108 15.94 -1.09 1.45
CA ASP A 108 16.32 -1.95 2.59
C ASP A 108 15.11 -2.46 3.41
N THR A 109 13.94 -1.84 3.26
CA THR A 109 12.79 -2.09 4.13
C THR A 109 11.48 -2.30 3.39
N TYR A 110 11.51 -2.31 2.05
CA TYR A 110 10.27 -2.38 1.27
C TYR A 110 9.54 -3.71 1.41
N VAL A 111 8.25 -3.63 1.21
CA VAL A 111 7.36 -4.78 1.10
C VAL A 111 6.97 -4.93 -0.36
N SER A 112 7.26 -6.09 -0.94
CA SER A 112 6.79 -6.45 -2.28
C SER A 112 5.47 -7.20 -2.21
N VAL A 113 4.84 -7.36 -3.37
CA VAL A 113 3.56 -8.06 -3.49
C VAL A 113 3.73 -9.22 -4.45
N GLY A 114 3.44 -10.42 -3.98
CA GLY A 114 3.46 -11.63 -4.81
C GLY A 114 2.30 -11.70 -5.79
N PRO A 115 2.31 -12.67 -6.73
CA PRO A 115 1.32 -12.77 -7.79
C PRO A 115 -0.11 -13.08 -7.29
N ASP A 116 -0.24 -13.58 -6.07
CA ASP A 116 -1.52 -13.83 -5.38
C ASP A 116 -1.96 -12.68 -4.46
N GLY A 117 -1.19 -11.58 -4.42
CA GLY A 117 -1.41 -10.44 -3.56
C GLY A 117 -0.77 -10.53 -2.18
N THR A 118 -0.13 -11.63 -1.83
CA THR A 118 0.55 -11.78 -0.54
C THR A 118 1.68 -10.78 -0.39
N LEU A 119 1.71 -10.08 0.73
CA LEU A 119 2.78 -9.16 1.09
C LEU A 119 4.03 -9.93 1.49
N GLN A 120 5.16 -9.57 0.88
CA GLN A 120 6.45 -10.21 1.08
C GLN A 120 7.44 -9.18 1.61
N VAL A 121 7.92 -9.41 2.83
CA VAL A 121 8.97 -8.58 3.43
C VAL A 121 10.30 -9.01 2.83
N GLN A 122 11.03 -8.08 2.24
CA GLN A 122 12.37 -8.33 1.77
C GLN A 122 13.32 -8.31 2.97
N SER A 123 13.81 -9.48 3.33
CA SER A 123 14.86 -9.60 4.35
C SER A 123 16.21 -9.36 3.67
N THR A 124 16.92 -8.35 4.11
CA THR A 124 18.33 -8.10 3.73
C THR A 124 19.28 -8.97 4.57
N TYR A 125 19.07 -10.29 4.57
CA TYR A 125 20.04 -11.23 5.16
C TYR A 125 20.22 -12.44 4.27
#